data_eeb268bdfbfdc0036a0306e4ab6c12b0
#
_entry.id   eeb268bdfbfdc0036a0306e4ab6c12b0
#
_cell.length_a   1.000
_cell.length_b   1.000
_cell.length_c   1.000
_cell.angle_alpha   90.00
_cell.angle_beta   90.00
_cell.angle_gamma   90.00
#
_symmetry.space_group_name_H-M   'P 1'
#
loop_
_entity.id
_entity.type
_entity.pdbx_description
1 polymer ?
#
loop_
_entity_poly.entity_id
_entity_poly.type
_entity_poly.pdbx_seq_one_letter_code
_entity_poly.pdbx_strand_id
1 'polypeptide(L)'
;MADLRCTIGGIRSPNPFWLASAPPTDKEYNVRRALEAGWGGVVWKTLGEDPAVVNVSSRYGAVSYAGQRMAGLNNIELITDRPLATNIAEIKRIKQDFPDRAIVVSLMVPCVEESWRAILPIVEDTGCDGIELNFGCPHGMSERNMGAAVGQVPEYVEMVTRWCKQTTRMPVIVKLTPNITDILAPAHAAMSGGADAVSLINTIQSITGVDLDAMTPLPAVDGQGTHGGLSLIHISEPTRPY
;
A
#
# COMPACT_ATOMS: atom_id res chain seq x y z
N MET A 1 -18.81 -17.79 21.04
CA MET A 1 -17.74 -16.98 20.41
C MET A 1 -18.37 -15.69 19.91
N ALA A 2 -17.64 -14.58 20.01
CA ALA A 2 -18.10 -13.31 19.46
C ALA A 2 -18.17 -13.39 17.92
N ASP A 3 -19.17 -12.75 17.33
CA ASP A 3 -19.26 -12.60 15.87
C ASP A 3 -18.32 -11.46 15.44
N LEU A 4 -17.31 -11.77 14.66
CA LEU A 4 -16.31 -10.82 14.18
C LEU A 4 -16.58 -10.33 12.74
N ARG A 5 -17.67 -10.79 12.11
CA ARG A 5 -18.01 -10.34 10.74
C ARG A 5 -18.18 -8.83 10.72
N CYS A 6 -17.63 -8.21 9.69
CA CYS A 6 -17.66 -6.76 9.53
C CYS A 6 -17.83 -6.36 8.06
N THR A 7 -18.13 -5.08 7.87
CA THR A 7 -18.16 -4.44 6.55
C THR A 7 -17.34 -3.16 6.64
N ILE A 8 -16.34 -3.03 5.79
CA ILE A 8 -15.43 -1.87 5.73
C ILE A 8 -15.53 -1.26 4.34
N GLY A 9 -15.98 -0.01 4.23
CA GLY A 9 -16.16 0.67 2.95
C GLY A 9 -17.04 -0.09 1.95
N GLY A 10 -18.04 -0.85 2.44
CA GLY A 10 -18.89 -1.70 1.61
C GLY A 10 -18.37 -3.12 1.37
N ILE A 11 -17.13 -3.42 1.73
CA ILE A 11 -16.48 -4.72 1.56
C ILE A 11 -16.79 -5.61 2.78
N ARG A 12 -17.38 -6.77 2.54
CA ARG A 12 -17.68 -7.76 3.58
C ARG A 12 -16.46 -8.59 3.92
N SER A 13 -16.30 -8.91 5.22
CA SER A 13 -15.20 -9.74 5.71
C SER A 13 -15.64 -10.58 6.91
N PRO A 14 -15.14 -11.82 7.06
CA PRO A 14 -15.45 -12.67 8.22
C PRO A 14 -14.87 -12.14 9.54
N ASN A 15 -13.87 -11.25 9.48
CA ASN A 15 -13.32 -10.55 10.63
C ASN A 15 -12.56 -9.28 10.17
N PRO A 16 -12.25 -8.31 11.05
CA PRO A 16 -11.62 -7.05 10.69
C PRO A 16 -10.11 -7.13 10.47
N PHE A 17 -9.48 -8.29 10.59
CA PHE A 17 -8.04 -8.47 10.48
C PHE A 17 -7.65 -8.72 9.02
N TRP A 18 -7.10 -7.71 8.37
CA TRP A 18 -6.62 -7.79 6.98
C TRP A 18 -5.11 -7.57 6.94
N LEU A 19 -4.42 -8.32 6.08
CA LEU A 19 -3.03 -8.01 5.75
C LEU A 19 -2.98 -6.77 4.85
N ALA A 20 -2.15 -5.81 5.25
CA ALA A 20 -1.90 -4.61 4.46
C ALA A 20 -1.06 -4.93 3.20
N SER A 21 -1.14 -4.04 2.20
CA SER A 21 -0.31 -4.06 1.00
C SER A 21 1.17 -3.98 1.36
N ALA A 22 1.89 -5.10 1.21
CA ALA A 22 3.28 -5.26 1.66
C ALA A 22 3.91 -6.51 1.02
N PRO A 23 5.21 -6.82 1.23
CA PRO A 23 5.83 -8.04 0.74
C PRO A 23 5.08 -9.34 1.05
N PRO A 24 4.43 -9.51 2.22
CA PRO A 24 3.62 -10.71 2.49
C PRO A 24 2.42 -10.90 1.55
N THR A 25 1.94 -9.85 0.90
CA THR A 25 0.79 -9.91 0.00
C THR A 25 1.16 -9.78 -1.49
N ASP A 26 2.43 -10.00 -1.84
CA ASP A 26 2.96 -9.89 -3.21
C ASP A 26 2.85 -11.20 -4.02
N LYS A 27 2.49 -12.30 -3.39
CA LYS A 27 2.44 -13.62 -4.05
C LYS A 27 1.27 -14.45 -3.56
N GLU A 28 0.66 -15.16 -4.49
CA GLU A 28 -0.46 -16.06 -4.21
C GLU A 28 -0.20 -16.98 -3.03
N TYR A 29 0.96 -17.65 -2.99
CA TYR A 29 1.22 -18.65 -1.96
C TYR A 29 1.29 -18.05 -0.54
N ASN A 30 1.79 -16.84 -0.38
CA ASN A 30 1.80 -16.14 0.90
C ASN A 30 0.39 -15.73 1.33
N VAL A 31 -0.37 -15.16 0.40
CA VAL A 31 -1.77 -14.75 0.61
C VAL A 31 -2.62 -15.95 1.00
N ARG A 32 -2.49 -17.07 0.29
CA ARG A 32 -3.19 -18.33 0.58
C ARG A 32 -2.96 -18.78 2.02
N ARG A 33 -1.71 -18.86 2.44
CA ARG A 33 -1.35 -19.25 3.81
C ARG A 33 -1.93 -18.32 4.88
N ALA A 34 -1.97 -17.02 4.60
CA ALA A 34 -2.59 -16.06 5.51
C ALA A 34 -4.11 -16.30 5.63
N LEU A 35 -4.81 -16.46 4.51
CA LEU A 35 -6.25 -16.71 4.50
C LEU A 35 -6.60 -18.06 5.15
N GLU A 36 -5.80 -19.11 4.93
CA GLU A 36 -5.91 -20.41 5.60
C GLU A 36 -5.67 -20.29 7.12
N ALA A 37 -4.78 -19.41 7.55
CA ALA A 37 -4.54 -19.10 8.95
C ALA A 37 -5.65 -18.28 9.63
N GLY A 38 -6.68 -17.85 8.87
CA GLY A 38 -7.86 -17.19 9.40
C GLY A 38 -7.93 -15.67 9.21
N TRP A 39 -7.01 -15.06 8.46
CA TRP A 39 -7.13 -13.65 8.11
C TRP A 39 -8.43 -13.38 7.35
N GLY A 40 -9.13 -12.31 7.73
CA GLY A 40 -10.42 -11.91 7.14
C GLY A 40 -10.29 -11.39 5.72
N GLY A 41 -9.14 -10.84 5.38
CA GLY A 41 -8.86 -10.32 4.05
C GLY A 41 -7.40 -9.95 3.86
N VAL A 42 -7.11 -9.47 2.67
CA VAL A 42 -5.79 -8.97 2.29
C VAL A 42 -5.92 -7.76 1.36
N VAL A 43 -4.99 -6.84 1.48
CA VAL A 43 -4.73 -5.84 0.45
C VAL A 43 -3.52 -6.31 -0.34
N TRP A 44 -3.73 -6.69 -1.61
CA TRP A 44 -2.66 -7.15 -2.50
C TRP A 44 -1.59 -6.07 -2.66
N LYS A 45 -0.31 -6.48 -2.70
CA LYS A 45 0.80 -5.53 -2.86
C LYS A 45 0.57 -4.63 -4.07
N THR A 46 0.86 -3.36 -3.91
CA THR A 46 0.55 -2.31 -4.87
C THR A 46 1.03 -2.66 -6.28
N LEU A 47 0.11 -2.64 -7.22
CA LEU A 47 0.35 -2.79 -8.65
C LEU A 47 0.56 -1.42 -9.29
N GLY A 48 1.38 -1.40 -10.33
CA GLY A 48 1.56 -0.25 -11.22
C GLY A 48 1.42 -0.66 -12.68
N GLU A 49 1.80 0.24 -13.57
CA GLU A 49 1.89 -0.03 -15.00
C GLU A 49 3.12 -0.87 -15.33
N ASP A 50 3.04 -1.67 -16.40
CA ASP A 50 4.21 -2.36 -16.97
C ASP A 50 5.03 -1.37 -17.86
N PRO A 51 6.36 -1.53 -17.88
CA PRO A 51 7.16 -2.49 -17.14
C PRO A 51 7.29 -2.13 -15.66
N ALA A 52 7.24 -3.15 -14.80
CA ALA A 52 7.42 -2.98 -13.36
C ALA A 52 8.84 -2.46 -13.04
N VAL A 53 8.92 -1.57 -12.06
CA VAL A 53 10.22 -1.05 -11.58
C VAL A 53 10.83 -2.06 -10.61
N VAL A 54 11.97 -2.63 -10.99
CA VAL A 54 12.69 -3.59 -10.16
C VAL A 54 13.58 -2.84 -9.16
N ASN A 55 13.41 -3.12 -7.87
CA ASN A 55 14.30 -2.60 -6.83
C ASN A 55 15.54 -3.48 -6.74
N VAL A 56 16.67 -2.96 -7.20
CA VAL A 56 17.97 -3.64 -7.20
C VAL A 56 18.79 -3.38 -5.93
N SER A 57 18.31 -2.53 -5.03
CA SER A 57 18.99 -2.13 -3.81
C SER A 57 18.60 -2.99 -2.61
N SER A 58 19.38 -2.88 -1.52
CA SER A 58 19.03 -3.48 -0.24
C SER A 58 17.71 -2.93 0.29
N ARG A 59 16.74 -3.79 0.51
CA ARG A 59 15.36 -3.38 0.86
C ARG A 59 15.16 -3.03 2.33
N TYR A 60 16.06 -3.48 3.20
CA TYR A 60 15.91 -3.35 4.64
C TYR A 60 17.17 -2.81 5.28
N GLY A 61 17.00 -1.93 6.25
CA GLY A 61 18.03 -1.42 7.13
C GLY A 61 17.64 -1.58 8.59
N ALA A 62 18.58 -1.96 9.45
CA ALA A 62 18.35 -2.05 10.87
C ALA A 62 19.10 -0.96 11.61
N VAL A 63 18.46 -0.39 12.61
CA VAL A 63 19.08 0.56 13.55
C VAL A 63 19.33 -0.14 14.87
N SER A 64 20.59 -0.07 15.36
CA SER A 64 20.94 -0.54 16.69
C SER A 64 21.16 0.68 17.59
N TYR A 65 20.66 0.63 18.82
CA TYR A 65 20.78 1.72 19.78
C TYR A 65 21.03 1.19 21.18
N ALA A 66 21.94 1.85 21.91
CA ALA A 66 22.25 1.55 23.31
C ALA A 66 22.53 0.06 23.60
N GLY A 67 23.25 -0.62 22.68
CA GLY A 67 23.58 -2.03 22.83
C GLY A 67 22.44 -3.00 22.47
N GLN A 68 21.26 -2.50 22.12
CA GLN A 68 20.18 -3.30 21.60
C GLN A 68 20.34 -3.53 20.09
N ARG A 69 20.32 -4.77 19.68
CA ARG A 69 20.20 -5.14 18.27
C ARG A 69 18.78 -4.86 17.80
N MET A 70 18.65 -4.21 16.64
CA MET A 70 17.37 -3.87 16.04
C MET A 70 16.44 -3.05 16.95
N ALA A 71 16.90 -1.86 17.35
CA ALA A 71 16.03 -0.87 17.98
C ALA A 71 14.97 -0.32 16.99
N GLY A 72 15.19 -0.49 15.68
CA GLY A 72 14.26 -0.11 14.61
C GLY A 72 14.58 -0.81 13.31
N LEU A 73 13.56 -0.99 12.48
CA LEU A 73 13.67 -1.53 11.13
C LEU A 73 13.19 -0.49 10.12
N ASN A 74 14.06 -0.22 9.15
CA ASN A 74 13.76 0.67 8.03
C ASN A 74 13.62 -0.16 6.74
N ASN A 75 12.76 0.24 5.83
CA ASN A 75 12.62 -0.41 4.54
C ASN A 75 12.61 0.57 3.39
N ILE A 76 12.98 0.09 2.18
CA ILE A 76 12.84 0.77 0.90
C ILE A 76 12.03 -0.15 -0.01
N GLU A 77 10.84 -0.54 0.42
CA GLU A 77 9.97 -1.35 -0.41
C GLU A 77 9.26 -0.48 -1.43
N LEU A 78 9.50 -0.78 -2.70
CA LEU A 78 8.74 -0.24 -3.82
C LEU A 78 7.42 -1.02 -3.96
N ILE A 79 6.62 -0.64 -4.95
CA ILE A 79 5.47 -1.44 -5.40
C ILE A 79 5.97 -2.80 -5.93
N THR A 80 5.05 -3.67 -6.36
CA THR A 80 5.47 -4.97 -6.91
C THR A 80 6.46 -4.79 -8.07
N ASP A 81 7.47 -5.66 -8.13
CA ASP A 81 8.41 -5.77 -9.26
C ASP A 81 8.03 -6.89 -10.24
N ARG A 82 6.82 -7.43 -10.08
CA ARG A 82 6.30 -8.54 -10.88
C ARG A 82 5.39 -8.03 -12.00
N PRO A 83 5.38 -8.67 -13.17
CA PRO A 83 4.51 -8.28 -14.28
C PRO A 83 3.05 -8.19 -13.87
N LEU A 84 2.32 -7.19 -14.37
CA LEU A 84 0.90 -6.98 -14.07
C LEU A 84 0.08 -8.23 -14.36
N ALA A 85 0.27 -8.85 -15.52
CA ALA A 85 -0.46 -10.06 -15.91
C ALA A 85 -0.29 -11.22 -14.93
N THR A 86 0.90 -11.39 -14.34
CA THR A 86 1.16 -12.43 -13.32
C THR A 86 0.34 -12.16 -12.06
N ASN A 87 0.35 -10.92 -11.58
CA ASN A 87 -0.42 -10.53 -10.40
C ASN A 87 -1.93 -10.72 -10.64
N ILE A 88 -2.45 -10.27 -11.77
CA ILE A 88 -3.87 -10.40 -12.14
C ILE A 88 -4.30 -11.87 -12.15
N ALA A 89 -3.49 -12.76 -12.72
CA ALA A 89 -3.80 -14.20 -12.74
C ALA A 89 -3.83 -14.82 -11.34
N GLU A 90 -2.91 -14.41 -10.46
CA GLU A 90 -2.85 -14.88 -9.07
C GLU A 90 -4.03 -14.35 -8.23
N ILE A 91 -4.38 -13.07 -8.38
CA ILE A 91 -5.53 -12.47 -7.69
C ILE A 91 -6.83 -13.19 -8.06
N LYS A 92 -7.04 -13.49 -9.36
CA LYS A 92 -8.21 -14.26 -9.83
C LYS A 92 -8.31 -15.61 -9.13
N ARG A 93 -7.21 -16.36 -9.05
CA ARG A 93 -7.22 -17.68 -8.38
C ARG A 93 -7.52 -17.56 -6.89
N ILE A 94 -6.89 -16.60 -6.21
CA ILE A 94 -7.16 -16.37 -4.79
C ILE A 94 -8.62 -16.02 -4.55
N LYS A 95 -9.22 -15.14 -5.37
CA LYS A 95 -10.63 -14.77 -5.20
C LYS A 95 -11.57 -15.93 -5.49
N GLN A 96 -11.25 -16.79 -6.45
CA GLN A 96 -12.02 -18.02 -6.73
C GLN A 96 -11.97 -19.01 -5.57
N ASP A 97 -10.79 -19.20 -4.97
CA ASP A 97 -10.59 -20.18 -3.90
C ASP A 97 -11.07 -19.68 -2.53
N PHE A 98 -11.11 -18.36 -2.33
CA PHE A 98 -11.53 -17.71 -1.07
C PHE A 98 -12.64 -16.66 -1.30
N PRO A 99 -13.81 -17.05 -1.79
CA PRO A 99 -14.87 -16.12 -2.19
C PRO A 99 -15.45 -15.32 -1.01
N ASP A 100 -15.31 -15.81 0.22
CA ASP A 100 -15.79 -15.21 1.46
C ASP A 100 -14.77 -14.29 2.14
N ARG A 101 -13.55 -14.18 1.61
CA ARG A 101 -12.50 -13.29 2.11
C ARG A 101 -12.48 -11.97 1.33
N ALA A 102 -12.15 -10.90 2.03
CA ALA A 102 -11.94 -9.60 1.41
C ALA A 102 -10.62 -9.57 0.64
N ILE A 103 -10.69 -9.42 -0.67
CA ILE A 103 -9.53 -9.27 -1.54
C ILE A 103 -9.57 -7.87 -2.13
N VAL A 104 -8.68 -7.00 -1.66
CA VAL A 104 -8.52 -5.63 -2.14
C VAL A 104 -7.23 -5.52 -2.92
N VAL A 105 -7.22 -4.77 -4.01
CA VAL A 105 -6.03 -4.58 -4.85
C VAL A 105 -5.51 -3.15 -4.68
N SER A 106 -4.28 -3.02 -4.19
CA SER A 106 -3.63 -1.71 -4.05
C SER A 106 -3.03 -1.27 -5.38
N LEU A 107 -3.23 0.00 -5.74
CA LEU A 107 -2.83 0.58 -7.03
C LEU A 107 -2.03 1.86 -6.83
N MET A 108 -1.01 2.05 -7.66
CA MET A 108 -0.25 3.29 -7.76
C MET A 108 0.24 3.47 -9.19
N VAL A 109 -0.39 4.36 -9.92
CA VAL A 109 -0.02 4.78 -11.28
C VAL A 109 0.19 6.29 -11.33
N PRO A 110 0.77 6.84 -12.39
CA PRO A 110 0.95 8.29 -12.53
C PRO A 110 -0.34 9.08 -12.30
N CYS A 111 -0.21 10.33 -11.84
CA CYS A 111 -1.33 11.25 -11.66
C CYS A 111 -1.81 11.76 -13.03
N VAL A 112 -2.26 10.83 -13.86
CA VAL A 112 -2.79 11.03 -15.21
C VAL A 112 -4.07 10.23 -15.33
N GLU A 113 -5.16 10.85 -15.75
CA GLU A 113 -6.49 10.23 -15.76
C GLU A 113 -6.54 8.96 -16.61
N GLU A 114 -5.86 8.96 -17.75
CA GLU A 114 -5.80 7.83 -18.68
C GLU A 114 -5.17 6.59 -18.04
N SER A 115 -4.12 6.75 -17.22
CA SER A 115 -3.48 5.65 -16.51
C SER A 115 -4.45 4.97 -15.54
N TRP A 116 -5.21 5.74 -14.78
CA TRP A 116 -6.23 5.21 -13.86
C TRP A 116 -7.38 4.53 -14.60
N ARG A 117 -7.87 5.16 -15.69
CA ARG A 117 -8.92 4.58 -16.53
C ARG A 117 -8.49 3.28 -17.22
N ALA A 118 -7.21 3.13 -17.53
CA ALA A 118 -6.68 1.93 -18.18
C ALA A 118 -6.53 0.74 -17.21
N ILE A 119 -6.01 0.97 -15.99
CA ILE A 119 -5.73 -0.12 -15.04
C ILE A 119 -6.99 -0.64 -14.34
N LEU A 120 -7.96 0.22 -14.06
CA LEU A 120 -9.13 -0.14 -13.25
C LEU A 120 -9.96 -1.30 -13.85
N PRO A 121 -10.30 -1.31 -15.15
CA PRO A 121 -11.05 -2.43 -15.75
C PRO A 121 -10.28 -3.76 -15.67
N ILE A 122 -8.95 -3.72 -15.78
CA ILE A 122 -8.10 -4.91 -15.69
C ILE A 122 -8.17 -5.52 -14.28
N VAL A 123 -8.17 -4.65 -13.27
CA VAL A 123 -8.28 -5.08 -11.86
C VAL A 123 -9.69 -5.53 -11.53
N GLU A 124 -10.72 -4.84 -12.01
CA GLU A 124 -12.13 -5.21 -11.82
C GLU A 124 -12.44 -6.60 -12.38
N ASP A 125 -11.84 -6.98 -13.52
CA ASP A 125 -11.97 -8.32 -14.15
C ASP A 125 -11.37 -9.45 -13.28
N THR A 126 -10.63 -9.14 -12.21
CA THR A 126 -10.16 -10.15 -11.26
C THR A 126 -11.27 -10.68 -10.35
N GLY A 127 -12.36 -9.94 -10.21
CA GLY A 127 -13.43 -10.21 -9.24
C GLY A 127 -13.07 -9.83 -7.81
N CYS A 128 -12.01 -9.02 -7.58
CA CYS A 128 -11.67 -8.50 -6.26
C CYS A 128 -12.82 -7.66 -5.67
N ASP A 129 -12.81 -7.48 -4.35
CA ASP A 129 -13.91 -6.84 -3.63
C ASP A 129 -13.78 -5.31 -3.57
N GLY A 130 -12.63 -4.77 -3.92
CA GLY A 130 -12.37 -3.33 -3.92
C GLY A 130 -10.94 -2.99 -4.31
N ILE A 131 -10.66 -1.71 -4.38
CA ILE A 131 -9.33 -1.18 -4.66
C ILE A 131 -8.84 -0.27 -3.54
N GLU A 132 -7.51 -0.22 -3.36
CA GLU A 132 -6.84 0.75 -2.51
C GLU A 132 -6.00 1.68 -3.38
N LEU A 133 -6.21 2.99 -3.30
CA LEU A 133 -5.35 3.99 -3.94
C LEU A 133 -4.17 4.28 -3.02
N ASN A 134 -2.95 3.92 -3.44
CA ASN A 134 -1.75 4.13 -2.64
C ASN A 134 -1.19 5.54 -2.85
N PHE A 135 -1.64 6.47 -2.03
CA PHE A 135 -1.16 7.86 -2.02
C PHE A 135 -0.11 8.12 -0.93
N GLY A 136 0.62 7.08 -0.53
CA GLY A 136 1.52 7.21 0.60
C GLY A 136 2.93 6.68 0.40
N CYS A 137 3.23 5.95 -0.68
CA CYS A 137 4.56 5.39 -0.90
C CYS A 137 5.59 6.52 -1.08
N PRO A 138 6.58 6.66 -0.18
CA PRO A 138 7.56 7.74 -0.28
C PRO A 138 8.78 7.40 -1.12
N HIS A 139 8.90 6.14 -1.57
CA HIS A 139 10.12 5.60 -2.14
C HIS A 139 10.16 5.75 -3.67
N GLY A 140 11.06 6.57 -4.21
CA GLY A 140 11.48 6.57 -5.62
C GLY A 140 10.41 6.83 -6.69
N MET A 141 9.17 7.16 -6.27
CA MET A 141 8.03 7.32 -7.18
C MET A 141 7.47 8.76 -7.18
N SER A 142 7.93 9.60 -6.26
CA SER A 142 7.51 11.00 -6.16
C SER A 142 7.90 11.80 -7.41
N GLU A 143 9.02 11.47 -8.02
CA GLU A 143 9.51 12.08 -9.26
C GLU A 143 8.60 11.80 -10.46
N ARG A 144 7.75 10.76 -10.36
CA ARG A 144 6.75 10.40 -11.37
C ARG A 144 5.35 10.93 -11.06
N ASN A 145 5.22 11.86 -10.10
CA ASN A 145 3.93 12.33 -9.58
C ASN A 145 3.03 11.17 -9.11
N MET A 146 3.58 10.29 -8.28
CA MET A 146 2.91 9.10 -7.75
C MET A 146 3.05 9.02 -6.23
N GLY A 147 2.26 8.19 -5.59
CA GLY A 147 2.37 7.89 -4.17
C GLY A 147 2.25 9.13 -3.28
N ALA A 148 3.28 9.41 -2.46
CA ALA A 148 3.27 10.53 -1.52
C ALA A 148 3.16 11.90 -2.20
N ALA A 149 3.66 12.07 -3.43
CA ALA A 149 3.52 13.31 -4.17
C ALA A 149 2.05 13.67 -4.46
N VAL A 150 1.20 12.66 -4.65
CA VAL A 150 -0.26 12.84 -4.73
C VAL A 150 -0.84 13.03 -3.33
N GLY A 151 -0.47 12.19 -2.38
CA GLY A 151 -1.05 12.17 -1.03
C GLY A 151 -0.77 13.40 -0.18
N GLN A 152 0.27 14.18 -0.52
CA GLN A 152 0.60 15.44 0.16
C GLN A 152 -0.16 16.65 -0.39
N VAL A 153 -0.92 16.49 -1.48
CA VAL A 153 -1.67 17.57 -2.13
C VAL A 153 -3.16 17.19 -2.12
N PRO A 154 -3.98 17.74 -1.23
CA PRO A 154 -5.39 17.37 -1.09
C PRO A 154 -6.18 17.45 -2.39
N GLU A 155 -5.89 18.43 -3.23
CA GLU A 155 -6.55 18.63 -4.53
C GLU A 155 -6.28 17.44 -5.48
N TYR A 156 -5.08 16.88 -5.46
CA TYR A 156 -4.75 15.69 -6.24
C TYR A 156 -5.40 14.44 -5.67
N VAL A 157 -5.46 14.32 -4.34
CA VAL A 157 -6.16 13.23 -3.68
C VAL A 157 -7.63 13.20 -4.09
N GLU A 158 -8.31 14.34 -4.03
CA GLU A 158 -9.72 14.46 -4.46
C GLU A 158 -9.90 14.14 -5.94
N MET A 159 -9.07 14.74 -6.79
CA MET A 159 -9.14 14.61 -8.24
C MET A 159 -8.97 13.15 -8.69
N VAL A 160 -7.90 12.49 -8.24
CA VAL A 160 -7.63 11.10 -8.64
C VAL A 160 -8.69 10.15 -8.07
N THR A 161 -9.13 10.36 -6.83
CA THR A 161 -10.21 9.57 -6.24
C THR A 161 -11.48 9.70 -7.06
N ARG A 162 -11.82 10.89 -7.52
CA ARG A 162 -12.98 11.15 -8.38
C ARG A 162 -12.87 10.43 -9.72
N TRP A 163 -11.70 10.46 -10.38
CA TRP A 163 -11.47 9.70 -11.63
C TRP A 163 -11.72 8.21 -11.43
N CYS A 164 -11.23 7.65 -10.34
CA CYS A 164 -11.44 6.23 -10.03
C CYS A 164 -12.94 5.93 -9.80
N LYS A 165 -13.63 6.73 -8.98
CA LYS A 165 -15.07 6.55 -8.70
C LYS A 165 -15.97 6.74 -9.92
N GLN A 166 -15.53 7.52 -10.91
CA GLN A 166 -16.24 7.65 -12.19
C GLN A 166 -16.00 6.48 -13.13
N THR A 167 -14.91 5.74 -12.93
CA THR A 167 -14.48 4.65 -13.81
C THR A 167 -14.96 3.28 -13.32
N THR A 168 -14.97 3.05 -12.01
CA THR A 168 -15.38 1.76 -11.42
C THR A 168 -16.54 1.90 -10.44
N ARG A 169 -17.29 0.80 -10.26
CA ARG A 169 -18.31 0.67 -9.20
C ARG A 169 -17.78 -0.03 -7.95
N MET A 170 -16.55 -0.51 -7.99
CA MET A 170 -15.93 -1.13 -6.82
C MET A 170 -15.79 -0.13 -5.66
N PRO A 171 -15.83 -0.61 -4.41
CA PRO A 171 -15.37 0.17 -3.27
C PRO A 171 -13.95 0.69 -3.47
N VAL A 172 -13.74 1.97 -3.14
CA VAL A 172 -12.45 2.67 -3.24
C VAL A 172 -12.00 3.07 -1.86
N ILE A 173 -10.87 2.52 -1.43
CA ILE A 173 -10.18 2.87 -0.19
C ILE A 173 -9.00 3.78 -0.56
N VAL A 174 -8.81 4.89 0.15
CA VAL A 174 -7.66 5.77 -0.07
C VAL A 174 -6.67 5.62 1.07
N LYS A 175 -5.45 5.14 0.78
CA LYS A 175 -4.38 5.01 1.76
C LYS A 175 -3.48 6.24 1.75
N LEU A 176 -3.44 6.93 2.89
CA LEU A 176 -2.79 8.22 3.04
C LEU A 176 -1.36 8.09 3.59
N THR A 177 -0.55 9.11 3.25
CA THR A 177 0.79 9.30 3.81
C THR A 177 0.74 9.95 5.19
N PRO A 178 1.58 9.52 6.14
CA PRO A 178 1.77 10.24 7.40
C PRO A 178 2.73 11.43 7.28
N ASN A 179 3.42 11.56 6.15
CA ASN A 179 4.47 12.55 5.94
C ASN A 179 3.88 13.89 5.45
N ILE A 180 2.97 14.42 6.24
CA ILE A 180 2.24 15.67 6.01
C ILE A 180 1.92 16.30 7.37
N THR A 181 1.84 17.62 7.42
CA THR A 181 1.57 18.35 8.67
C THR A 181 0.17 18.11 9.22
N ASP A 182 -0.83 18.00 8.33
CA ASP A 182 -2.23 17.75 8.69
C ASP A 182 -2.81 16.67 7.78
N ILE A 183 -3.03 15.48 8.34
CA ILE A 183 -3.60 14.34 7.62
C ILE A 183 -5.12 14.46 7.40
N LEU A 184 -5.80 15.37 8.12
CA LEU A 184 -7.24 15.56 7.96
C LEU A 184 -7.56 16.18 6.60
N ALA A 185 -6.73 17.09 6.10
CA ALA A 185 -6.95 17.72 4.81
C ALA A 185 -7.03 16.70 3.65
N PRO A 186 -6.04 15.81 3.42
CA PRO A 186 -6.16 14.77 2.39
C PRO A 186 -7.22 13.72 2.71
N ALA A 187 -7.54 13.45 4.00
CA ALA A 187 -8.62 12.54 4.34
C ALA A 187 -9.99 13.11 3.91
N HIS A 188 -10.25 14.38 4.18
CA HIS A 188 -11.45 15.05 3.70
C HIS A 188 -11.50 15.12 2.17
N ALA A 189 -10.39 15.40 1.52
CA ALA A 189 -10.29 15.41 0.06
C ALA A 189 -10.61 14.04 -0.56
N ALA A 190 -10.12 12.94 0.04
CA ALA A 190 -10.48 11.60 -0.39
C ALA A 190 -12.00 11.36 -0.33
N MET A 191 -12.63 11.73 0.79
CA MET A 191 -14.08 11.60 0.95
C MET A 191 -14.85 12.50 -0.01
N SER A 192 -14.38 13.72 -0.27
CA SER A 192 -14.98 14.65 -1.27
C SER A 192 -14.85 14.09 -2.68
N GLY A 193 -13.77 13.34 -2.98
CA GLY A 193 -13.59 12.61 -4.23
C GLY A 193 -14.49 11.39 -4.39
N GLY A 194 -15.19 10.99 -3.31
CA GLY A 194 -16.13 9.86 -3.29
C GLY A 194 -15.55 8.56 -2.77
N ALA A 195 -14.43 8.58 -2.05
CA ALA A 195 -13.88 7.38 -1.41
C ALA A 195 -14.90 6.73 -0.47
N ASP A 196 -14.91 5.40 -0.42
CA ASP A 196 -15.78 4.62 0.46
C ASP A 196 -15.13 4.41 1.85
N ALA A 197 -13.80 4.52 1.93
CA ALA A 197 -13.04 4.46 3.17
C ALA A 197 -11.66 5.13 3.03
N VAL A 198 -11.03 5.42 4.18
CA VAL A 198 -9.65 5.89 4.27
C VAL A 198 -8.83 4.88 5.06
N SER A 199 -7.65 4.56 4.57
CA SER A 199 -6.67 3.68 5.23
C SER A 199 -5.51 4.51 5.80
N LEU A 200 -5.16 4.28 7.04
CA LEU A 200 -4.06 4.94 7.75
C LEU A 200 -3.13 3.89 8.33
N ILE A 201 -1.88 4.05 8.22
CA ILE A 201 -1.09 5.03 7.46
C ILE A 201 -0.05 4.27 6.62
N ASN A 202 0.52 4.94 5.60
CA ASN A 202 1.65 4.40 4.86
C ASN A 202 2.95 4.62 5.67
N THR A 203 4.08 4.46 5.03
CA THR A 203 5.43 4.48 5.60
C THR A 203 5.81 5.88 6.15
N ILE A 204 6.30 5.92 7.38
CA ILE A 204 6.92 7.12 7.97
C ILE A 204 8.34 7.25 7.41
N GLN A 205 8.67 8.39 6.82
CA GLN A 205 10.02 8.64 6.30
C GLN A 205 11.07 8.62 7.40
N SER A 206 12.15 7.89 7.18
CA SER A 206 13.27 7.79 8.10
C SER A 206 14.57 7.43 7.37
N ILE A 207 15.69 7.63 8.02
CA ILE A 207 17.03 7.20 7.60
C ILE A 207 17.68 6.39 8.72
N THR A 208 18.51 5.40 8.36
CA THR A 208 19.27 4.60 9.34
C THR A 208 20.63 5.18 9.64
N GLY A 209 21.11 6.09 8.83
CA GLY A 209 22.39 6.78 8.96
C GLY A 209 22.66 7.65 7.74
N VAL A 210 23.83 8.27 7.74
CA VAL A 210 24.36 9.06 6.61
C VAL A 210 25.75 8.54 6.29
N ASP A 211 25.99 8.23 5.03
CA ASP A 211 27.35 8.02 4.51
C ASP A 211 27.98 9.41 4.38
N LEU A 212 28.99 9.69 5.22
CA LEU A 212 29.64 11.00 5.26
C LEU A 212 30.60 11.23 4.10
N ASP A 213 31.11 10.18 3.48
CA ASP A 213 32.02 10.28 2.32
C ASP A 213 31.21 10.57 1.04
N ALA A 214 30.12 9.88 0.87
CA ALA A 214 29.20 10.07 -0.27
C ALA A 214 28.16 11.18 -0.03
N MET A 215 28.01 11.67 1.22
CA MET A 215 26.97 12.62 1.64
C MET A 215 25.57 12.15 1.29
N THR A 216 25.30 10.85 1.44
CA THR A 216 24.01 10.22 1.09
C THR A 216 23.36 9.58 2.31
N PRO A 217 22.01 9.67 2.44
CA PRO A 217 21.30 8.93 3.47
C PRO A 217 21.31 7.43 3.22
N LEU A 218 21.22 6.66 4.29
CA LEU A 218 21.11 5.20 4.25
C LEU A 218 19.72 4.76 4.75
N PRO A 219 19.13 3.73 4.17
CA PRO A 219 19.56 3.02 2.97
C PRO A 219 19.38 3.87 1.70
N ALA A 220 19.98 3.45 0.61
CA ALA A 220 19.89 4.13 -0.68
C ALA A 220 19.24 3.21 -1.74
N VAL A 221 18.55 3.80 -2.71
CA VAL A 221 18.01 3.10 -3.90
C VAL A 221 18.88 3.47 -5.09
N ASP A 222 19.41 2.46 -5.78
CA ASP A 222 20.23 2.60 -6.99
C ASP A 222 21.42 3.58 -6.81
N GLY A 223 22.07 3.51 -5.65
CA GLY A 223 23.21 4.35 -5.32
C GLY A 223 22.89 5.83 -5.09
N GLN A 224 21.64 6.23 -5.26
CA GLN A 224 21.17 7.58 -4.96
C GLN A 224 20.55 7.61 -3.55
N GLY A 225 20.93 8.60 -2.76
CA GLY A 225 20.35 8.79 -1.46
C GLY A 225 18.83 8.98 -1.55
N THR A 226 18.11 8.08 -0.94
CA THR A 226 16.67 8.21 -0.76
C THR A 226 16.30 7.98 0.69
N HIS A 227 15.12 8.41 1.05
CA HIS A 227 14.60 8.14 2.38
C HIS A 227 14.05 6.72 2.41
N GLY A 228 14.58 5.88 3.26
CA GLY A 228 13.88 4.69 3.70
C GLY A 228 12.70 5.07 4.57
N GLY A 229 11.90 4.10 4.96
CA GLY A 229 10.77 4.37 5.82
C GLY A 229 10.59 3.33 6.92
N LEU A 230 10.18 3.81 8.09
CA LEU A 230 9.66 2.95 9.14
C LEU A 230 8.28 2.46 8.71
N SER A 231 8.17 1.17 8.44
CA SER A 231 6.89 0.55 8.14
C SER A 231 6.25 0.05 9.43
N LEU A 232 5.08 0.55 9.75
CA LEU A 232 4.27 0.06 10.87
C LEU A 232 3.79 -1.38 10.67
N ILE A 233 3.88 -1.92 9.47
CA ILE A 233 3.60 -3.33 9.16
C ILE A 233 4.45 -4.29 10.03
N HIS A 234 5.62 -3.84 10.46
CA HIS A 234 6.55 -4.62 11.26
C HIS A 234 6.50 -4.29 12.77
N ILE A 235 5.66 -3.32 13.19
CA ILE A 235 5.59 -2.82 14.57
C ILE A 235 4.15 -2.88 15.10
N SER A 236 3.30 -3.75 14.58
CA SER A 236 2.02 -3.99 15.23
C SER A 236 2.24 -4.87 16.47
N GLU A 237 2.70 -4.28 17.55
CA GLU A 237 2.46 -4.88 18.86
C GLU A 237 1.00 -4.57 19.26
N PRO A 238 0.23 -5.58 19.69
CA PRO A 238 -1.05 -5.30 20.31
C PRO A 238 -0.77 -4.46 21.56
N THR A 239 -1.18 -3.21 21.52
CA THR A 239 -1.21 -2.37 22.72
C THR A 239 -2.04 -3.11 23.76
N ARG A 240 -1.40 -3.64 24.78
CA ARG A 240 -2.11 -4.14 25.96
C ARG A 240 -2.81 -2.92 26.58
N PRO A 241 -4.12 -2.95 26.81
CA PRO A 241 -4.74 -1.94 27.66
C PRO A 241 -4.10 -2.05 29.04
N TYR A 242 -3.57 -0.95 29.53
CA TYR A 242 -3.12 -0.83 30.90
C TYR A 242 -4.32 -0.91 31.85
#